data_60e24729437dee22680e9999fd26445d
#
_entry.id   60e24729437dee22680e9999fd26445d
#
_cell.length_a   1.000
_cell.length_b   1.000
_cell.length_c   1.000
_cell.angle_alpha   90.00
_cell.angle_beta   90.00
_cell.angle_gamma   90.00
#
_symmetry.space_group_name_H-M   'P 1'
#
loop_
_entity.id
_entity.type
_entity.pdbx_description
1 polymer ?
#
loop_
_entity_poly.entity_id
_entity_poly.type
_entity_poly.pdbx_seq_one_letter_code
_entity_poly.pdbx_strand_id
1 'polypeptide(L)'
;MKRLHWIWLLSLVFANPDGWGADALQARQWCVSALTYTANRDVADPFDFERADFSAIFHGPAGAEWKVPGFWDGGRTWRIRFTPTAPGRWHYETRFSDAGEKGLHGQVGTIDVQPPLTDTPLHQHGGLLQVSSNHRYLTYSDGTPFFWLGDTWWAAPSANVPLDVFKQQVDVRLAQGYTVFQMHGHRPLTDSETIGAFEATRHADAATLRYWQQVDRYLAYAEARGMVGCIGFARGDMFDPISLTDLQRLWRYYLARYGAYPVLFLITQEYNIEPDKRQQYLPKMLALGQFIKDTDPYRRALTAHPWARSRDLGQAWNEPWLDFIMFQAGHRRFEKPSAYHEVWQQPSPKPFIEGEANYEGFAATNFNVNAAAIRRSAYTALQSGSFGFTYGAQGLYAGVFDHAKPGPTFRWGPVLTWKEGLALPGGAQLQHLRVCYESVDWWKLEPRPKALEPSADVLVKADGAATLLLYYVSKVKLPPGCHLKDLPDGQAYAATWFDPRTGGTTKLPDGCVVKTEKLPLPAPPDTQDWMLILRKLGSK
;
A
#
# COMPACT_ATOMS: atom_id res chain seq x y z
N MET A 1 -9.07 9.24 32.57
CA MET A 1 -8.60 10.28 31.65
C MET A 1 -7.15 10.61 31.98
N LYS A 2 -6.17 9.92 31.39
CA LYS A 2 -4.74 10.24 31.53
C LYS A 2 -4.36 11.05 30.29
N ARG A 3 -3.98 12.30 30.49
CA ARG A 3 -3.44 13.18 29.43
C ARG A 3 -2.10 12.62 29.00
N LEU A 4 -2.00 12.01 27.81
CA LEU A 4 -0.73 11.73 27.15
C LEU A 4 -0.16 13.05 26.65
N HIS A 5 0.97 13.45 27.20
CA HIS A 5 1.80 14.53 26.68
C HIS A 5 2.55 13.99 25.48
N TRP A 6 2.20 14.46 24.29
CA TRP A 6 2.89 14.16 23.05
C TRP A 6 4.17 14.97 22.98
N ILE A 7 5.29 14.31 23.15
CA ILE A 7 6.62 14.89 22.85
C ILE A 7 6.92 14.53 21.39
N TRP A 8 6.84 15.52 20.54
CA TRP A 8 7.34 15.48 19.17
C TRP A 8 8.86 15.49 19.22
N LEU A 9 9.50 14.34 19.20
CA LEU A 9 10.94 14.24 18.98
C LEU A 9 11.22 14.21 17.47
N LEU A 10 11.00 15.33 16.79
CA LEU A 10 11.79 15.66 15.62
C LEU A 10 13.18 16.00 16.14
N SER A 11 14.11 15.05 16.10
CA SER A 11 15.50 15.29 16.41
C SER A 11 16.10 16.16 15.30
N LEU A 12 15.86 17.48 15.38
CA LEU A 12 16.61 18.46 14.61
C LEU A 12 18.02 18.51 15.19
N VAL A 13 18.97 17.89 14.54
CA VAL A 13 20.36 17.97 14.92
C VAL A 13 21.05 18.95 13.98
N PHE A 14 21.58 20.03 14.55
CA PHE A 14 22.45 20.97 13.88
C PHE A 14 23.86 20.40 13.85
N ALA A 15 24.49 20.34 12.67
CA ALA A 15 25.91 20.04 12.58
C ALA A 15 26.71 21.21 13.16
N ASN A 16 27.60 20.90 14.12
CA ASN A 16 28.50 21.86 14.69
C ASN A 16 29.69 22.07 13.73
N PRO A 17 30.14 23.30 13.44
CA PRO A 17 31.21 23.55 12.48
C PRO A 17 32.64 23.24 12.98
N ASP A 18 32.82 22.88 14.26
CA ASP A 18 34.15 22.62 14.84
C ASP A 18 34.35 21.11 15.02
N GLY A 19 35.36 20.58 14.31
CA GLY A 19 35.66 19.15 14.24
C GLY A 19 36.06 18.50 15.57
N TRP A 20 35.74 17.18 15.66
CA TRP A 20 36.14 16.20 16.70
C TRP A 20 35.42 16.33 18.04
N GLY A 21 34.27 15.68 18.15
CA GLY A 21 33.56 15.47 19.41
C GLY A 21 32.05 15.72 19.39
N ALA A 22 31.39 15.70 18.23
CA ALA A 22 29.93 15.72 18.21
C ALA A 22 29.41 14.42 18.81
N ASP A 23 28.53 14.52 19.82
CA ASP A 23 27.79 13.39 20.33
C ASP A 23 27.11 12.64 19.16
N ALA A 24 27.21 11.31 19.15
CA ALA A 24 26.61 10.50 18.11
C ALA A 24 25.10 10.79 18.03
N LEU A 25 24.58 10.97 16.81
CA LEU A 25 23.16 11.15 16.58
C LEU A 25 22.39 9.95 17.12
N GLN A 26 21.28 10.19 17.79
CA GLN A 26 20.42 9.11 18.29
C GLN A 26 19.31 8.83 17.28
N ALA A 27 19.17 7.58 16.88
CA ALA A 27 18.09 7.10 16.00
C ALA A 27 17.48 5.81 16.53
N ARG A 28 16.41 5.37 15.89
CA ARG A 28 15.78 4.07 16.17
C ARG A 28 15.65 3.26 14.90
N GLN A 29 15.83 1.95 15.02
CA GLN A 29 15.58 1.02 13.94
C GLN A 29 14.16 1.20 13.41
N TRP A 30 14.00 1.18 12.10
CA TRP A 30 12.73 1.35 11.35
C TRP A 30 12.06 2.72 11.46
N CYS A 31 12.65 3.68 12.17
CA CYS A 31 12.13 5.05 12.24
C CYS A 31 12.91 6.00 11.34
N VAL A 32 12.22 6.93 10.72
CA VAL A 32 12.84 7.93 9.83
C VAL A 32 13.70 8.89 10.66
N SER A 33 14.94 9.06 10.26
CA SER A 33 15.89 10.05 10.80
C SER A 33 16.28 11.02 9.70
N ALA A 34 16.49 12.29 10.03
CA ALA A 34 16.86 13.33 9.07
C ALA A 34 18.18 14.01 9.47
N LEU A 35 19.13 14.04 8.55
CA LEU A 35 20.36 14.82 8.63
C LEU A 35 20.17 16.13 7.86
N THR A 36 20.63 17.24 8.40
CA THR A 36 20.49 18.56 7.78
C THR A 36 21.87 19.17 7.55
N TYR A 37 22.08 19.70 6.36
CA TYR A 37 23.33 20.31 5.91
C TYR A 37 23.05 21.70 5.32
N THR A 38 24.06 22.55 5.37
CA THR A 38 24.00 23.90 4.78
C THR A 38 25.09 24.04 3.73
N ALA A 39 24.70 24.27 2.48
CA ALA A 39 25.64 24.58 1.42
C ALA A 39 26.33 25.92 1.67
N ASN A 40 27.62 26.03 1.36
CA ASN A 40 28.39 27.28 1.49
C ASN A 40 27.97 28.33 0.46
N ARG A 41 27.38 27.91 -0.64
CA ARG A 41 26.87 28.76 -1.71
C ARG A 41 25.50 28.28 -2.21
N ASP A 42 24.81 29.14 -2.93
CA ASP A 42 23.57 28.78 -3.58
C ASP A 42 23.83 27.80 -4.73
N VAL A 43 22.98 26.79 -4.88
CA VAL A 43 23.00 25.81 -5.98
C VAL A 43 21.97 26.27 -7.00
N ALA A 44 22.40 26.51 -8.25
CA ALA A 44 21.58 27.14 -9.28
C ALA A 44 20.32 26.33 -9.64
N ASP A 45 20.47 25.01 -9.84
CA ASP A 45 19.35 24.09 -10.06
C ASP A 45 19.50 22.87 -9.13
N PRO A 46 18.87 22.85 -7.96
CA PRO A 46 18.99 21.77 -7.01
C PRO A 46 18.25 20.49 -7.44
N PHE A 47 17.50 20.52 -8.53
CA PHE A 47 16.82 19.36 -9.13
C PHE A 47 17.61 18.76 -10.32
N ASP A 48 18.71 19.36 -10.72
CA ASP A 48 19.62 18.81 -11.71
C ASP A 48 20.60 17.81 -11.05
N PHE A 49 20.24 16.53 -11.04
CA PHE A 49 21.05 15.48 -10.40
C PHE A 49 22.36 15.15 -11.11
N GLU A 50 22.62 15.66 -12.28
CA GLU A 50 23.94 15.57 -12.89
C GLU A 50 24.94 16.54 -12.25
N ARG A 51 24.45 17.72 -11.85
CA ARG A 51 25.25 18.82 -11.31
C ARG A 51 25.08 19.03 -9.80
N ALA A 52 23.96 18.55 -9.24
CA ALA A 52 23.59 18.72 -7.85
C ALA A 52 23.23 17.36 -7.18
N ASP A 53 23.95 16.26 -7.54
CA ASP A 53 23.73 14.96 -6.88
C ASP A 53 24.32 15.00 -5.46
N PHE A 54 23.40 14.90 -4.48
CA PHE A 54 23.71 14.83 -3.07
C PHE A 54 23.31 13.47 -2.53
N SER A 55 24.18 12.84 -1.75
CA SER A 55 23.95 11.54 -1.13
C SER A 55 24.82 11.34 0.09
N ALA A 56 24.51 10.33 0.92
CA ALA A 56 25.44 9.80 1.91
C ALA A 56 25.57 8.28 1.76
N ILE A 57 26.76 7.80 2.06
CA ILE A 57 27.02 6.37 2.22
C ILE A 57 27.02 6.07 3.72
N PHE A 58 26.09 5.21 4.13
CA PHE A 58 25.95 4.74 5.51
C PHE A 58 26.54 3.34 5.62
N HIS A 59 27.41 3.15 6.61
CA HIS A 59 27.97 1.86 6.95
C HIS A 59 27.45 1.44 8.33
N GLY A 60 26.73 0.33 8.37
CA GLY A 60 26.06 -0.17 9.56
C GLY A 60 26.68 -1.44 10.12
N PRO A 61 26.07 -2.00 11.17
CA PRO A 61 26.45 -3.29 11.73
C PRO A 61 26.40 -4.42 10.68
N ALA A 62 27.22 -5.46 10.89
CA ALA A 62 27.32 -6.63 10.02
C ALA A 62 27.66 -6.32 8.54
N GLY A 63 28.33 -5.20 8.27
CA GLY A 63 28.75 -4.81 6.93
C GLY A 63 27.63 -4.23 6.05
N ALA A 64 26.51 -3.83 6.64
CA ALA A 64 25.45 -3.15 5.90
C ALA A 64 25.97 -1.83 5.31
N GLU A 65 25.71 -1.63 4.00
CA GLU A 65 26.06 -0.40 3.29
C GLU A 65 24.86 0.12 2.50
N TRP A 66 24.57 1.42 2.66
CA TRP A 66 23.44 2.08 2.03
C TRP A 66 23.88 3.42 1.42
N LYS A 67 23.73 3.57 0.10
CA LYS A 67 23.86 4.87 -0.55
C LYS A 67 22.48 5.54 -0.60
N VAL A 68 22.27 6.51 0.27
CA VAL A 68 20.97 7.20 0.42
C VAL A 68 21.02 8.57 -0.24
N PRO A 69 20.12 8.87 -1.18
CA PRO A 69 20.04 10.16 -1.83
C PRO A 69 19.58 11.25 -0.87
N GLY A 70 20.17 12.43 -0.99
CA GLY A 70 19.73 13.66 -0.34
C GLY A 70 18.89 14.53 -1.27
N PHE A 71 18.29 15.56 -0.71
CA PHE A 71 17.43 16.49 -1.41
C PHE A 71 17.59 17.93 -0.89
N TRP A 72 17.32 18.88 -1.76
CA TRP A 72 17.22 20.28 -1.42
C TRP A 72 15.93 20.58 -0.63
N ASP A 73 16.01 21.36 0.45
CA ASP A 73 14.89 21.72 1.32
C ASP A 73 14.77 23.24 1.53
N GLY A 74 15.24 24.03 0.55
CA GLY A 74 15.11 25.47 0.50
C GLY A 74 16.39 26.26 0.79
N GLY A 75 16.63 27.31 0.03
CA GLY A 75 17.82 28.14 0.14
C GLY A 75 19.09 27.30 0.04
N ARG A 76 19.93 27.37 1.08
CA ARG A 76 21.14 26.55 1.21
C ARG A 76 20.93 25.27 2.01
N THR A 77 19.70 24.94 2.43
CA THR A 77 19.40 23.77 3.25
C THR A 77 19.22 22.52 2.39
N TRP A 78 19.97 21.48 2.74
CA TRP A 78 19.91 20.15 2.16
C TRP A 78 19.67 19.13 3.24
N ARG A 79 18.95 18.02 2.91
CA ARG A 79 18.65 16.96 3.87
C ARG A 79 18.92 15.59 3.28
N ILE A 80 19.24 14.66 4.18
CA ILE A 80 19.23 13.22 3.90
C ILE A 80 18.30 12.58 4.91
N ARG A 81 17.29 11.86 4.45
CA ARG A 81 16.43 11.03 5.30
C ARG A 81 16.90 9.58 5.23
N PHE A 82 17.09 8.99 6.36
CA PHE A 82 17.60 7.62 6.48
C PHE A 82 16.76 6.84 7.50
N THR A 83 16.43 5.59 7.16
CA THR A 83 15.80 4.64 8.07
C THR A 83 16.78 3.50 8.34
N PRO A 84 17.40 3.44 9.53
CA PRO A 84 18.34 2.39 9.86
C PRO A 84 17.62 1.03 9.96
N THR A 85 18.23 0.01 9.37
CA THR A 85 17.67 -1.34 9.29
C THR A 85 18.17 -2.28 10.39
N ALA A 86 19.15 -1.86 11.19
CA ALA A 86 19.68 -2.63 12.32
C ALA A 86 20.06 -1.70 13.48
N PRO A 87 19.90 -2.13 14.74
CA PRO A 87 20.40 -1.41 15.89
C PRO A 87 21.94 -1.49 15.96
N GLY A 88 22.55 -0.52 16.64
CA GLY A 88 24.00 -0.42 16.80
C GLY A 88 24.56 0.86 16.18
N ARG A 89 25.89 0.94 16.08
CA ARG A 89 26.57 2.14 15.58
C ARG A 89 26.68 2.12 14.06
N TRP A 90 26.26 3.20 13.44
CA TRP A 90 26.38 3.50 12.02
C TRP A 90 27.34 4.65 11.82
N HIS A 91 28.10 4.62 10.72
CA HIS A 91 28.95 5.71 10.25
C HIS A 91 28.44 6.18 8.90
N TYR A 92 28.62 7.45 8.60
CA TYR A 92 28.26 7.96 7.28
C TYR A 92 29.26 8.98 6.77
N GLU A 93 29.32 9.10 5.45
CA GLU A 93 30.03 10.15 4.73
C GLU A 93 29.16 10.68 3.59
N THR A 94 29.07 12.02 3.48
CA THR A 94 28.31 12.66 2.41
C THR A 94 29.13 12.84 1.14
N ARG A 95 28.43 12.80 0.01
CA ARG A 95 28.96 13.06 -1.33
C ARG A 95 28.09 14.10 -2.03
N PHE A 96 28.71 15.06 -2.67
CA PHE A 96 28.05 16.02 -3.54
C PHE A 96 28.83 16.11 -4.85
N SER A 97 28.15 16.36 -5.99
CA SER A 97 28.76 16.38 -7.34
C SER A 97 29.95 17.33 -7.42
N ASP A 98 29.84 18.50 -6.79
CA ASP A 98 30.94 19.43 -6.64
C ASP A 98 31.67 19.18 -5.33
N ALA A 99 32.83 18.52 -5.39
CA ALA A 99 33.67 18.25 -4.22
C ALA A 99 34.21 19.53 -3.55
N GLY A 100 34.15 20.69 -4.20
CA GLY A 100 34.49 21.99 -3.64
C GLY A 100 33.44 22.56 -2.68
N GLU A 101 32.19 22.09 -2.76
CA GLU A 101 31.10 22.49 -1.87
C GLU A 101 31.21 21.75 -0.52
N LYS A 102 32.08 22.25 0.35
CA LYS A 102 32.43 21.59 1.61
C LYS A 102 31.29 21.57 2.65
N GLY A 103 30.27 22.39 2.51
CA GLY A 103 29.07 22.31 3.34
C GLY A 103 28.23 21.05 3.09
N LEU A 104 28.40 20.43 1.91
CA LEU A 104 27.68 19.22 1.48
C LEU A 104 28.60 18.00 1.29
N HIS A 105 29.79 18.19 0.74
CA HIS A 105 30.70 17.09 0.37
C HIS A 105 31.70 16.78 1.50
N GLY A 106 31.85 15.47 1.80
CA GLY A 106 32.86 14.98 2.74
C GLY A 106 32.48 15.20 4.21
N GLN A 107 31.21 15.46 4.51
CA GLN A 107 30.73 15.50 5.90
C GLN A 107 30.66 14.08 6.45
N VAL A 108 31.22 13.86 7.62
CA VAL A 108 31.24 12.55 8.30
C VAL A 108 30.53 12.61 9.64
N GLY A 109 29.98 11.49 10.08
CA GLY A 109 29.35 11.42 11.39
C GLY A 109 28.99 9.99 11.79
N THR A 110 28.47 9.88 13.01
CA THR A 110 28.02 8.62 13.58
C THR A 110 26.57 8.71 14.06
N ILE A 111 25.88 7.58 13.99
CA ILE A 111 24.50 7.44 14.48
C ILE A 111 24.45 6.22 15.39
N ASP A 112 24.04 6.40 16.64
CA ASP A 112 23.77 5.30 17.56
C ASP A 112 22.29 4.92 17.45
N VAL A 113 22.02 3.76 16.87
CA VAL A 113 20.67 3.26 16.58
C VAL A 113 20.20 2.34 17.69
N GLN A 114 19.14 2.74 18.34
CA GLN A 114 18.44 1.97 19.37
C GLN A 114 17.56 0.88 18.75
N PRO A 115 17.20 -0.18 19.49
CA PRO A 115 16.19 -1.16 19.05
C PRO A 115 14.88 -0.52 18.60
N PRO A 116 14.05 -1.21 17.81
CA PRO A 116 12.81 -0.68 17.26
C PRO A 116 11.78 -0.35 18.37
N LEU A 117 10.84 0.54 18.07
CA LEU A 117 9.63 0.71 18.87
C LEU A 117 8.70 -0.49 18.65
N THR A 118 7.78 -0.69 19.58
CA THR A 118 6.78 -1.79 19.51
C THR A 118 5.35 -1.30 19.58
N ASP A 119 5.14 0.00 19.40
CA ASP A 119 3.85 0.68 19.48
C ASP A 119 2.98 0.48 18.24
N THR A 120 3.60 0.22 17.09
CA THR A 120 2.92 -0.14 15.85
C THR A 120 3.60 -1.32 15.16
N PRO A 121 2.88 -2.11 14.32
CA PRO A 121 3.51 -3.17 13.53
C PRO A 121 4.63 -2.66 12.59
N LEU A 122 4.50 -1.45 12.04
CA LEU A 122 5.54 -0.86 11.19
C LEU A 122 6.83 -0.61 11.96
N HIS A 123 6.73 -0.09 13.17
CA HIS A 123 7.90 0.14 14.01
C HIS A 123 8.50 -1.16 14.52
N GLN A 124 7.66 -2.15 14.81
CA GLN A 124 8.11 -3.45 15.34
C GLN A 124 8.79 -4.31 14.28
N HIS A 125 8.22 -4.40 13.06
CA HIS A 125 8.60 -5.34 12.00
C HIS A 125 9.32 -4.69 10.82
N GLY A 126 9.34 -3.35 10.76
CA GLY A 126 9.95 -2.57 9.68
C GLY A 126 9.05 -2.36 8.47
N GLY A 127 8.80 -1.09 8.15
CA GLY A 127 7.85 -0.66 7.11
C GLY A 127 8.41 -0.65 5.68
N LEU A 128 9.63 -1.14 5.44
CA LEU A 128 10.22 -1.29 4.10
C LEU A 128 9.76 -2.62 3.51
N LEU A 129 8.53 -2.65 2.99
CA LEU A 129 7.88 -3.89 2.56
C LEU A 129 8.60 -4.57 1.39
N GLN A 130 8.67 -5.90 1.47
CA GLN A 130 9.36 -6.77 0.52
C GLN A 130 8.39 -7.81 -0.06
N VAL A 131 8.75 -8.40 -1.19
CA VAL A 131 8.03 -9.56 -1.73
C VAL A 131 8.43 -10.81 -0.93
N SER A 132 7.45 -11.62 -0.55
CA SER A 132 7.68 -12.92 0.11
C SER A 132 8.47 -13.89 -0.78
N SER A 133 9.18 -14.84 -0.16
CA SER A 133 10.01 -15.82 -0.88
C SER A 133 9.23 -16.70 -1.87
N ASN A 134 7.94 -16.93 -1.62
CA ASN A 134 7.06 -17.68 -2.53
C ASN A 134 6.36 -16.79 -3.57
N HIS A 135 6.62 -15.49 -3.58
CA HIS A 135 6.04 -14.51 -4.51
C HIS A 135 4.50 -14.44 -4.48
N ARG A 136 3.88 -14.62 -3.30
CA ARG A 136 2.41 -14.65 -3.15
C ARG A 136 1.83 -13.51 -2.31
N TYR A 137 2.65 -12.83 -1.50
CA TYR A 137 2.25 -11.73 -0.64
C TYR A 137 3.44 -10.80 -0.37
N LEU A 138 3.21 -9.72 0.36
CA LEU A 138 4.29 -8.87 0.88
C LEU A 138 4.58 -9.20 2.34
N THR A 139 5.81 -8.91 2.76
CA THR A 139 6.27 -9.03 4.14
C THR A 139 6.74 -7.67 4.67
N TYR A 140 6.70 -7.49 5.97
CA TYR A 140 7.51 -6.51 6.65
C TYR A 140 9.01 -6.80 6.44
N SER A 141 9.87 -5.86 6.83
CA SER A 141 11.32 -5.98 6.64
C SER A 141 11.96 -7.18 7.35
N ASP A 142 11.36 -7.67 8.43
CA ASP A 142 11.80 -8.84 9.19
C ASP A 142 11.24 -10.19 8.66
N GLY A 143 10.47 -10.16 7.58
CA GLY A 143 9.86 -11.34 6.98
C GLY A 143 8.46 -11.68 7.49
N THR A 144 7.95 -11.00 8.50
CA THR A 144 6.57 -11.16 9.00
C THR A 144 5.58 -10.86 7.87
N PRO A 145 4.55 -11.70 7.62
CA PRO A 145 3.56 -11.46 6.58
C PRO A 145 2.80 -10.15 6.78
N PHE A 146 2.66 -9.36 5.72
CA PHE A 146 1.95 -8.09 5.71
C PHE A 146 0.56 -8.25 5.11
N PHE A 147 -0.50 -8.07 5.92
CA PHE A 147 -1.87 -8.11 5.43
C PHE A 147 -2.25 -6.74 4.84
N TRP A 148 -2.55 -6.70 3.53
CA TRP A 148 -2.96 -5.48 2.86
C TRP A 148 -4.47 -5.29 2.99
N LEU A 149 -4.88 -4.30 3.78
CA LEU A 149 -6.21 -3.71 3.75
C LEU A 149 -6.05 -2.21 3.52
N GLY A 150 -6.35 -1.77 2.31
CA GLY A 150 -6.13 -0.40 1.87
C GLY A 150 -7.39 0.43 1.75
N ASP A 151 -7.25 1.77 1.77
CA ASP A 151 -8.29 2.72 1.37
C ASP A 151 -7.77 3.68 0.29
N THR A 152 -8.66 4.14 -0.57
CA THR A 152 -8.34 4.96 -1.73
C THR A 152 -8.61 6.42 -1.48
N TRP A 153 -7.54 7.23 -1.51
CA TRP A 153 -7.59 8.69 -1.34
C TRP A 153 -6.80 9.37 -2.47
N TRP A 154 -7.25 9.14 -3.72
CA TRP A 154 -6.52 9.61 -4.92
C TRP A 154 -6.23 11.12 -4.93
N ALA A 155 -7.06 11.91 -4.27
CA ALA A 155 -6.87 13.35 -4.19
C ALA A 155 -5.91 13.81 -3.08
N ALA A 156 -5.45 12.93 -2.19
CA ALA A 156 -4.49 13.28 -1.17
C ALA A 156 -3.04 13.22 -1.71
N PRO A 157 -2.12 14.07 -1.21
CA PRO A 157 -2.39 15.31 -0.52
C PRO A 157 -2.77 16.40 -1.51
N SER A 158 -3.78 17.19 -1.18
CA SER A 158 -4.18 18.35 -2.01
C SER A 158 -5.08 19.32 -1.23
N ALA A 159 -5.44 20.43 -1.84
CA ALA A 159 -6.49 21.33 -1.34
C ALA A 159 -7.82 20.61 -1.08
N ASN A 160 -8.10 19.56 -1.86
CA ASN A 160 -9.32 18.76 -1.75
C ASN A 160 -9.28 17.74 -0.61
N VAL A 161 -8.17 17.59 0.09
CA VAL A 161 -8.03 16.73 1.28
C VAL A 161 -7.14 17.44 2.31
N PRO A 162 -7.69 18.40 3.08
CA PRO A 162 -6.93 19.11 4.10
C PRO A 162 -6.27 18.16 5.11
N LEU A 163 -5.14 18.57 5.68
CA LEU A 163 -4.33 17.72 6.57
C LEU A 163 -5.09 17.23 7.80
N ASP A 164 -5.97 18.03 8.37
CA ASP A 164 -6.78 17.66 9.53
C ASP A 164 -7.83 16.60 9.19
N VAL A 165 -8.40 16.65 7.99
CA VAL A 165 -9.31 15.62 7.47
C VAL A 165 -8.53 14.34 7.16
N PHE A 166 -7.36 14.44 6.52
CA PHE A 166 -6.48 13.29 6.28
C PHE A 166 -6.12 12.58 7.59
N LYS A 167 -5.78 13.32 8.64
CA LYS A 167 -5.51 12.75 9.96
C LYS A 167 -6.69 11.96 10.51
N GLN A 168 -7.91 12.49 10.38
CA GLN A 168 -9.12 11.80 10.81
C GLN A 168 -9.37 10.53 9.98
N GLN A 169 -9.14 10.58 8.66
CA GLN A 169 -9.22 9.39 7.80
C GLN A 169 -8.25 8.30 8.26
N VAL A 170 -6.97 8.66 8.50
CA VAL A 170 -5.95 7.74 9.00
C VAL A 170 -6.38 7.12 10.34
N ASP A 171 -6.79 7.93 11.30
CA ASP A 171 -7.13 7.45 12.64
C ASP A 171 -8.35 6.51 12.63
N VAL A 172 -9.40 6.85 11.88
CA VAL A 172 -10.60 6.00 11.76
C VAL A 172 -10.26 4.69 11.05
N ARG A 173 -9.49 4.73 9.94
CA ARG A 173 -9.15 3.51 9.20
C ARG A 173 -8.20 2.60 9.97
N LEU A 174 -7.24 3.13 10.68
CA LEU A 174 -6.39 2.32 11.58
C LEU A 174 -7.21 1.63 12.67
N ALA A 175 -8.19 2.33 13.28
CA ALA A 175 -9.11 1.72 14.25
C ALA A 175 -9.98 0.61 13.64
N GLN A 176 -10.21 0.65 12.33
CA GLN A 176 -10.90 -0.39 11.55
C GLN A 176 -9.94 -1.44 10.96
N GLY A 177 -8.66 -1.46 11.35
CA GLY A 177 -7.69 -2.46 10.94
C GLY A 177 -7.07 -2.25 9.56
N TYR A 178 -7.24 -1.09 8.93
CA TYR A 178 -6.57 -0.76 7.67
C TYR A 178 -5.07 -0.58 7.88
N THR A 179 -4.29 -0.95 6.87
CA THR A 179 -2.82 -0.93 6.90
C THR A 179 -2.21 -0.03 5.85
N VAL A 180 -2.97 0.30 4.80
CA VAL A 180 -2.49 1.05 3.64
C VAL A 180 -3.47 2.14 3.25
N PHE A 181 -2.97 3.28 2.79
CA PHE A 181 -3.71 4.19 1.94
C PHE A 181 -3.02 4.34 0.59
N GLN A 182 -3.78 4.55 -0.49
CA GLN A 182 -3.22 4.84 -1.81
C GLN A 182 -3.60 6.25 -2.27
N MET A 183 -2.63 6.98 -2.82
CA MET A 183 -2.79 8.37 -3.20
C MET A 183 -1.97 8.77 -4.43
N HIS A 184 -2.35 9.91 -5.02
CA HIS A 184 -1.56 10.62 -6.03
C HIS A 184 -1.07 11.97 -5.52
N GLY A 185 0.21 12.23 -5.59
CA GLY A 185 0.80 13.53 -5.25
C GLY A 185 0.76 14.57 -6.39
N HIS A 186 -0.10 14.45 -7.39
CA HIS A 186 -0.06 15.32 -8.57
C HIS A 186 -0.92 16.58 -8.48
N ARG A 187 -1.82 16.68 -7.51
CA ARG A 187 -2.75 17.81 -7.39
C ARG A 187 -2.16 18.95 -6.56
N PRO A 188 -2.56 20.21 -6.87
CA PRO A 188 -2.21 21.37 -6.04
C PRO A 188 -2.70 21.21 -4.59
N LEU A 189 -1.97 21.80 -3.64
CA LEU A 189 -2.31 21.75 -2.21
C LEU A 189 -3.32 22.82 -1.80
N THR A 190 -3.51 23.89 -2.61
CA THR A 190 -4.51 24.93 -2.40
C THR A 190 -5.22 25.24 -3.70
N ASP A 191 -6.46 25.73 -3.63
CA ASP A 191 -7.24 26.14 -4.82
C ASP A 191 -6.62 27.31 -5.57
N SER A 192 -5.77 28.09 -4.91
CA SER A 192 -5.03 29.23 -5.47
C SER A 192 -3.68 28.86 -6.08
N GLU A 193 -3.20 27.62 -5.86
CA GLU A 193 -1.92 27.13 -6.36
C GLU A 193 -2.14 26.17 -7.52
N THR A 194 -1.37 26.34 -8.59
CA THR A 194 -1.36 25.42 -9.75
C THR A 194 -0.26 24.39 -9.66
N ILE A 195 0.54 24.39 -8.57
CA ILE A 195 1.72 23.55 -8.41
C ILE A 195 1.33 22.17 -7.91
N GLY A 196 1.43 21.17 -8.79
CA GLY A 196 1.44 19.76 -8.44
C GLY A 196 2.86 19.20 -8.38
N ALA A 197 3.01 17.90 -8.10
CA ALA A 197 4.31 17.25 -7.92
C ALA A 197 5.29 17.51 -9.08
N PHE A 198 4.81 17.49 -10.32
CA PHE A 198 5.64 17.70 -11.49
C PHE A 198 6.18 19.12 -11.58
N GLU A 199 5.31 20.14 -11.45
CA GLU A 199 5.73 21.53 -11.48
C GLU A 199 6.64 21.88 -10.31
N ALA A 200 6.44 21.21 -9.17
CA ALA A 200 7.25 21.38 -7.97
C ALA A 200 8.69 20.85 -8.07
N THR A 201 9.13 20.31 -9.18
CA THR A 201 10.54 19.97 -9.46
C THR A 201 11.13 20.76 -10.62
N ARG A 202 10.36 21.69 -11.19
CA ARG A 202 10.83 22.54 -12.29
C ARG A 202 11.50 23.83 -11.80
N HIS A 203 11.07 24.31 -10.63
CA HIS A 203 11.50 25.60 -10.10
C HIS A 203 11.89 25.48 -8.63
N ALA A 204 13.06 25.99 -8.27
CA ALA A 204 13.55 26.02 -6.90
C ALA A 204 13.08 27.29 -6.16
N ASP A 205 11.78 27.43 -5.98
CA ASP A 205 11.16 28.61 -5.36
C ASP A 205 10.38 28.28 -4.07
N ALA A 206 9.83 29.32 -3.46
CA ALA A 206 9.09 29.19 -2.20
C ALA A 206 7.78 28.39 -2.36
N ALA A 207 7.13 28.40 -3.52
CA ALA A 207 5.90 27.66 -3.75
C ALA A 207 6.18 26.15 -3.86
N THR A 208 7.21 25.77 -4.61
CA THR A 208 7.77 24.43 -4.67
C THR A 208 8.09 23.89 -3.28
N LEU A 209 8.79 24.66 -2.47
CA LEU A 209 9.19 24.25 -1.14
C LEU A 209 7.97 24.03 -0.24
N ARG A 210 6.98 24.95 -0.26
CA ARG A 210 5.74 24.77 0.51
C ARG A 210 4.99 23.51 0.12
N TYR A 211 4.93 23.19 -1.18
CA TYR A 211 4.30 21.97 -1.67
C TYR A 211 4.93 20.74 -1.00
N TRP A 212 6.25 20.56 -1.12
CA TRP A 212 6.95 19.41 -0.59
C TRP A 212 6.89 19.32 0.94
N GLN A 213 7.06 20.42 1.64
CA GLN A 213 6.96 20.47 3.10
C GLN A 213 5.53 20.16 3.59
N GLN A 214 4.52 20.46 2.80
CA GLN A 214 3.16 20.08 3.13
C GLN A 214 2.95 18.58 2.94
N VAL A 215 3.42 17.99 1.84
CA VAL A 215 3.38 16.53 1.62
C VAL A 215 4.10 15.78 2.75
N ASP A 216 5.24 16.29 3.23
CA ASP A 216 5.96 15.72 4.38
C ASP A 216 5.05 15.52 5.60
N ARG A 217 4.15 16.48 5.87
CA ARG A 217 3.27 16.45 7.05
C ARG A 217 2.25 15.32 6.97
N TYR A 218 1.78 14.96 5.76
CA TYR A 218 0.88 13.82 5.56
C TYR A 218 1.61 12.50 5.81
N LEU A 219 2.77 12.33 5.19
CA LEU A 219 3.52 11.08 5.31
C LEU A 219 4.10 10.87 6.72
N ALA A 220 4.59 11.93 7.36
CA ALA A 220 5.05 11.86 8.75
C ALA A 220 3.92 11.48 9.72
N TYR A 221 2.70 11.98 9.48
CA TYR A 221 1.56 11.58 10.32
C TYR A 221 1.20 10.10 10.13
N ALA A 222 1.14 9.65 8.87
CA ALA A 222 0.80 8.26 8.57
C ALA A 222 1.85 7.29 9.13
N GLU A 223 3.14 7.61 8.99
CA GLU A 223 4.25 6.83 9.55
C GLU A 223 4.15 6.74 11.07
N ALA A 224 4.02 7.87 11.76
CA ALA A 224 3.90 7.91 13.22
C ALA A 224 2.68 7.15 13.76
N ARG A 225 1.65 6.94 12.93
CA ARG A 225 0.45 6.17 13.27
C ARG A 225 0.52 4.69 12.84
N GLY A 226 1.54 4.32 12.08
CA GLY A 226 1.75 2.94 11.62
C GLY A 226 0.99 2.56 10.35
N MET A 227 0.68 3.53 9.46
CA MET A 227 0.00 3.29 8.18
C MET A 227 0.96 3.46 7.01
N VAL A 228 0.97 2.50 6.07
CA VAL A 228 1.80 2.53 4.86
C VAL A 228 1.14 3.40 3.79
N GLY A 229 1.91 4.26 3.13
CA GLY A 229 1.47 4.96 1.94
C GLY A 229 1.81 4.17 0.66
N CYS A 230 0.83 3.84 -0.18
CA CYS A 230 1.07 3.45 -1.56
C CYS A 230 0.94 4.71 -2.42
N ILE A 231 2.09 5.31 -2.76
CA ILE A 231 2.13 6.67 -3.28
C ILE A 231 2.62 6.73 -4.72
N GLY A 232 1.86 7.47 -5.55
CA GLY A 232 2.19 7.81 -6.92
C GLY A 232 2.14 9.30 -7.13
N PHE A 233 2.34 9.75 -8.37
CA PHE A 233 2.24 11.18 -8.66
C PHE A 233 1.46 11.49 -9.94
N ALA A 234 1.17 10.50 -10.79
CA ALA A 234 0.51 10.74 -12.06
C ALA A 234 -0.40 9.60 -12.50
N ARG A 235 -1.40 9.94 -13.29
CA ARG A 235 -2.20 9.02 -14.08
C ARG A 235 -1.57 8.85 -15.46
N GLY A 236 -1.88 7.74 -16.15
CA GLY A 236 -1.26 7.40 -17.44
C GLY A 236 -1.30 8.50 -18.50
N ASP A 237 -2.44 9.21 -18.63
CA ASP A 237 -2.61 10.32 -19.57
C ASP A 237 -1.69 11.53 -19.29
N MET A 238 -1.18 11.66 -18.07
CA MET A 238 -0.23 12.73 -17.69
C MET A 238 1.22 12.40 -18.07
N PHE A 239 1.52 11.16 -18.45
CA PHE A 239 2.86 10.75 -18.87
C PHE A 239 3.22 11.23 -20.28
N ASP A 240 2.21 11.43 -21.13
CA ASP A 240 2.44 11.75 -22.55
C ASP A 240 3.20 13.07 -22.74
N PRO A 241 2.79 14.20 -22.17
CA PRO A 241 3.47 15.47 -22.38
C PRO A 241 4.79 15.63 -21.62
N ILE A 242 5.12 14.72 -20.68
CA ILE A 242 6.29 14.84 -19.82
C ILE A 242 7.45 14.03 -20.41
N SER A 243 8.65 14.61 -20.51
CA SER A 243 9.84 13.90 -20.97
C SER A 243 10.27 12.83 -19.95
N LEU A 244 10.95 11.76 -20.43
CA LEU A 244 11.51 10.75 -19.52
C LEU A 244 12.51 11.37 -18.54
N THR A 245 13.33 12.31 -19.00
CA THR A 245 14.30 13.04 -18.15
C THR A 245 13.60 13.80 -17.02
N ASP A 246 12.49 14.49 -17.31
CA ASP A 246 11.74 15.22 -16.30
C ASP A 246 11.06 14.27 -15.30
N LEU A 247 10.56 13.12 -15.79
CA LEU A 247 10.01 12.07 -14.92
C LEU A 247 11.09 11.48 -14.00
N GLN A 248 12.28 11.22 -14.52
CA GLN A 248 13.42 10.73 -13.73
C GLN A 248 13.88 11.77 -12.70
N ARG A 249 13.91 13.06 -13.07
CA ARG A 249 14.20 14.17 -12.17
C ARG A 249 13.21 14.20 -10.99
N LEU A 250 11.91 14.16 -11.27
CA LEU A 250 10.88 14.11 -10.26
C LEU A 250 11.03 12.88 -9.35
N TRP A 251 11.19 11.70 -9.93
CA TRP A 251 11.31 10.47 -9.15
C TRP A 251 12.59 10.42 -8.32
N ARG A 252 13.70 10.95 -8.82
CA ARG A 252 14.94 11.06 -8.04
C ARG A 252 14.74 11.91 -6.78
N TYR A 253 14.06 13.05 -6.93
CA TYR A 253 13.70 13.89 -5.79
C TYR A 253 12.72 13.21 -4.84
N TYR A 254 11.72 12.53 -5.40
CA TYR A 254 10.70 11.79 -4.63
C TYR A 254 11.33 10.68 -3.78
N LEU A 255 12.23 9.89 -4.38
CA LEU A 255 12.99 8.85 -3.69
C LEU A 255 13.89 9.43 -2.59
N ALA A 256 14.58 10.54 -2.85
CA ALA A 256 15.42 11.19 -1.87
C ALA A 256 14.61 11.72 -0.67
N ARG A 257 13.41 12.30 -0.95
CA ARG A 257 12.60 12.92 0.09
C ARG A 257 11.76 11.92 0.87
N TYR A 258 11.22 10.89 0.20
CA TYR A 258 10.25 9.96 0.79
C TYR A 258 10.75 8.52 0.90
N GLY A 259 11.90 8.20 0.34
CA GLY A 259 12.46 6.86 0.37
C GLY A 259 12.71 6.29 1.78
N ALA A 260 12.91 7.11 2.77
CA ALA A 260 13.07 6.65 4.15
C ALA A 260 11.73 6.30 4.84
N TYR A 261 10.60 6.79 4.34
CA TYR A 261 9.29 6.50 4.94
C TYR A 261 8.79 5.08 4.59
N PRO A 262 7.87 4.51 5.38
CA PRO A 262 7.20 3.25 5.07
C PRO A 262 6.19 3.47 3.94
N VAL A 263 6.69 3.64 2.72
CA VAL A 263 5.89 3.84 1.51
C VAL A 263 6.20 2.77 0.49
N LEU A 264 5.21 2.44 -0.32
CA LEU A 264 5.34 1.73 -1.58
C LEU A 264 5.17 2.72 -2.73
N PHE A 265 5.90 2.52 -3.80
CA PHE A 265 5.80 3.40 -4.95
C PHE A 265 4.89 2.81 -6.02
N LEU A 266 3.97 3.66 -6.48
CA LEU A 266 3.07 3.41 -7.59
C LEU A 266 3.52 4.29 -8.76
N ILE A 267 4.15 3.70 -9.78
CA ILE A 267 4.74 4.48 -10.89
C ILE A 267 3.68 5.36 -11.55
N THR A 268 2.53 4.79 -11.85
CA THR A 268 1.40 5.50 -12.45
C THR A 268 0.09 4.76 -12.23
N GLN A 269 -1.01 5.50 -12.18
CA GLN A 269 -2.37 4.95 -12.18
C GLN A 269 -2.90 4.89 -13.62
N GLU A 270 -3.68 3.84 -13.91
CA GLU A 270 -4.42 3.67 -15.17
C GLU A 270 -3.57 3.91 -16.43
N TYR A 271 -2.33 3.39 -16.43
CA TYR A 271 -1.35 3.62 -17.50
C TYR A 271 -1.82 3.17 -18.90
N ASN A 272 -2.88 2.39 -18.98
CA ASN A 272 -3.44 1.86 -20.23
C ASN A 272 -4.91 2.28 -20.46
N ILE A 273 -5.34 3.39 -19.85
CA ILE A 273 -6.72 3.91 -19.99
C ILE A 273 -7.07 4.30 -21.43
N GLU A 274 -6.09 4.74 -22.21
CA GLU A 274 -6.22 5.10 -23.61
C GLU A 274 -5.44 4.11 -24.49
N PRO A 275 -6.13 3.06 -25.03
CA PRO A 275 -5.44 2.01 -25.80
C PRO A 275 -4.61 2.54 -26.97
N ASP A 276 -5.09 3.57 -27.66
CA ASP A 276 -4.42 4.15 -28.82
C ASP A 276 -3.13 4.91 -28.44
N LYS A 277 -3.05 5.44 -27.23
CA LYS A 277 -1.87 6.13 -26.71
C LYS A 277 -0.96 5.24 -25.86
N ARG A 278 -1.42 4.04 -25.50
CA ARG A 278 -0.67 3.08 -24.66
C ARG A 278 0.75 2.87 -25.19
N GLN A 279 0.92 2.78 -26.50
CA GLN A 279 2.22 2.57 -27.12
C GLN A 279 3.17 3.76 -26.96
N GLN A 280 2.65 4.96 -26.71
CA GLN A 280 3.44 6.18 -26.58
C GLN A 280 4.08 6.31 -25.20
N TYR A 281 3.35 5.99 -24.13
CA TYR A 281 3.87 6.15 -22.76
C TYR A 281 4.33 4.85 -22.08
N LEU A 282 3.97 3.69 -22.62
CA LEU A 282 4.49 2.42 -22.10
C LEU A 282 6.03 2.36 -22.06
N PRO A 283 6.77 2.73 -23.11
CA PRO A 283 8.23 2.75 -23.04
C PRO A 283 8.79 3.67 -21.95
N LYS A 284 8.18 4.85 -21.74
CA LYS A 284 8.56 5.75 -20.64
C LYS A 284 8.33 5.10 -19.28
N MET A 285 7.18 4.43 -19.10
CA MET A 285 6.85 3.73 -17.84
C MET A 285 7.84 2.59 -17.57
N LEU A 286 8.21 1.80 -18.59
CA LEU A 286 9.17 0.71 -18.44
C LEU A 286 10.54 1.23 -18.02
N ALA A 287 11.05 2.24 -18.72
CA ALA A 287 12.34 2.87 -18.43
C ALA A 287 12.34 3.54 -17.05
N LEU A 288 11.23 4.18 -16.66
CA LEU A 288 11.09 4.81 -15.36
C LEU A 288 11.04 3.77 -14.23
N GLY A 289 10.35 2.65 -14.44
CA GLY A 289 10.31 1.56 -13.46
C GLY A 289 11.70 1.01 -13.14
N GLN A 290 12.50 0.78 -14.17
CA GLN A 290 13.90 0.36 -14.00
C GLN A 290 14.72 1.43 -13.26
N PHE A 291 14.58 2.70 -13.66
CA PHE A 291 15.27 3.82 -13.01
C PHE A 291 14.94 3.91 -11.50
N ILE A 292 13.65 3.79 -11.13
CA ILE A 292 13.22 3.81 -9.73
C ILE A 292 13.86 2.64 -8.97
N LYS A 293 13.82 1.44 -9.55
CA LYS A 293 14.37 0.23 -8.91
C LYS A 293 15.88 0.32 -8.68
N ASP A 294 16.60 0.92 -9.61
CA ASP A 294 18.05 1.12 -9.51
C ASP A 294 18.43 2.25 -8.53
N THR A 295 17.53 3.21 -8.34
CA THR A 295 17.77 4.41 -7.52
C THR A 295 17.31 4.24 -6.08
N ASP A 296 16.26 3.41 -5.81
CA ASP A 296 15.75 3.20 -4.45
C ASP A 296 16.76 2.39 -3.61
N PRO A 297 17.39 3.01 -2.59
CA PRO A 297 18.39 2.33 -1.77
C PRO A 297 17.81 1.14 -1.00
N TYR A 298 16.54 1.18 -0.68
CA TYR A 298 15.87 0.14 0.11
C TYR A 298 15.26 -0.98 -0.73
N ARG A 299 15.28 -0.86 -2.07
CA ARG A 299 14.78 -1.87 -3.04
C ARG A 299 13.39 -2.41 -2.69
N ARG A 300 12.53 -1.52 -2.19
CA ARG A 300 11.16 -1.89 -1.79
C ARG A 300 10.34 -2.39 -2.96
N ALA A 301 9.20 -3.00 -2.66
CA ALA A 301 8.26 -3.45 -3.66
C ALA A 301 7.70 -2.27 -4.47
N LEU A 302 7.71 -2.41 -5.79
CA LEU A 302 7.29 -1.40 -6.77
C LEU A 302 6.16 -1.94 -7.63
N THR A 303 5.20 -1.08 -7.98
CA THR A 303 4.04 -1.46 -8.79
C THR A 303 3.61 -0.38 -9.78
N ALA A 304 2.72 -0.76 -10.69
CA ALA A 304 1.95 0.14 -11.54
C ALA A 304 0.48 -0.28 -11.51
N HIS A 305 -0.44 0.69 -11.60
CA HIS A 305 -1.88 0.45 -11.53
C HIS A 305 -2.49 0.48 -12.95
N PRO A 306 -3.02 -0.63 -13.44
CA PRO A 306 -3.66 -0.68 -14.76
C PRO A 306 -5.08 -0.09 -14.70
N TRP A 307 -5.63 0.25 -15.87
CA TRP A 307 -7.05 0.56 -16.00
C TRP A 307 -7.92 -0.69 -15.88
N ALA A 308 -9.18 -0.48 -15.52
CA ALA A 308 -10.17 -1.55 -15.33
C ALA A 308 -10.23 -2.55 -16.49
N ARG A 309 -10.34 -3.85 -16.15
CA ARG A 309 -10.38 -5.00 -17.06
C ARG A 309 -9.07 -5.29 -17.79
N SER A 310 -8.03 -4.59 -17.47
CA SER A 310 -6.73 -4.84 -18.04
C SER A 310 -6.09 -6.05 -17.36
N ARG A 311 -6.44 -7.24 -17.85
CA ARG A 311 -5.74 -8.49 -17.50
C ARG A 311 -4.37 -8.55 -18.14
N ASP A 312 -4.22 -7.78 -19.21
CA ASP A 312 -3.00 -7.70 -19.96
C ASP A 312 -2.15 -6.55 -19.43
N LEU A 313 -1.32 -6.87 -18.44
CA LEU A 313 -0.20 -6.01 -18.08
C LEU A 313 0.83 -5.96 -19.22
N GLY A 314 0.59 -6.78 -20.24
CA GLY A 314 1.37 -6.82 -21.44
C GLY A 314 2.84 -7.04 -21.13
N GLN A 315 3.66 -6.24 -21.78
CA GLN A 315 5.11 -6.27 -21.63
C GLN A 315 5.56 -5.99 -20.19
N ALA A 316 4.83 -5.14 -19.44
CA ALA A 316 5.18 -4.80 -18.06
C ALA A 316 5.13 -5.99 -17.10
N TRP A 317 4.34 -7.05 -17.39
CA TRP A 317 4.29 -8.23 -16.53
C TRP A 317 5.65 -8.88 -16.31
N ASN A 318 6.45 -8.96 -17.35
CA ASN A 318 7.75 -9.63 -17.31
C ASN A 318 8.89 -8.70 -16.85
N GLU A 319 8.60 -7.44 -16.61
CA GLU A 319 9.62 -6.50 -16.15
C GLU A 319 10.12 -6.88 -14.74
N PRO A 320 11.44 -6.92 -14.52
CA PRO A 320 12.02 -7.30 -13.23
C PRO A 320 11.73 -6.28 -12.12
N TRP A 321 11.45 -5.04 -12.46
CA TRP A 321 11.11 -3.99 -11.50
C TRP A 321 9.68 -4.07 -10.97
N LEU A 322 8.74 -4.71 -11.72
CA LEU A 322 7.35 -4.87 -11.28
C LEU A 322 7.26 -6.00 -10.26
N ASP A 323 7.24 -5.66 -8.99
CA ASP A 323 7.32 -6.63 -7.90
C ASP A 323 5.95 -7.24 -7.56
N PHE A 324 4.87 -6.46 -7.65
CA PHE A 324 3.51 -6.94 -7.40
C PHE A 324 2.50 -6.27 -8.31
N ILE A 325 1.36 -6.89 -8.45
CA ILE A 325 0.30 -6.47 -9.37
C ILE A 325 -0.82 -5.79 -8.59
N MET A 326 -1.21 -4.58 -9.00
CA MET A 326 -2.47 -3.97 -8.60
C MET A 326 -3.54 -4.32 -9.64
N PHE A 327 -4.40 -5.27 -9.32
CA PHE A 327 -5.52 -5.61 -10.19
C PHE A 327 -6.63 -4.57 -10.01
N GLN A 328 -7.29 -4.17 -11.11
CA GLN A 328 -8.46 -3.28 -11.07
C GLN A 328 -9.67 -3.97 -11.69
N ALA A 329 -10.60 -4.45 -10.88
CA ALA A 329 -11.88 -4.97 -11.35
C ALA A 329 -12.75 -3.85 -11.95
N GLY A 330 -12.59 -2.64 -11.44
CA GLY A 330 -13.35 -1.45 -11.83
C GLY A 330 -14.76 -1.42 -11.24
N HIS A 331 -15.54 -0.45 -11.70
CA HIS A 331 -16.85 -0.16 -11.13
C HIS A 331 -17.99 -0.76 -11.93
N ARG A 332 -19.19 -0.85 -11.33
CA ARG A 332 -20.47 -1.34 -11.90
C ARG A 332 -20.57 -2.83 -12.15
N ARG A 333 -19.68 -3.64 -11.59
CA ARG A 333 -19.75 -5.11 -11.73
C ARG A 333 -18.99 -5.81 -10.62
N PHE A 334 -19.24 -7.10 -10.48
CA PHE A 334 -18.36 -7.98 -9.72
C PHE A 334 -17.43 -8.71 -10.67
N GLU A 335 -16.16 -8.74 -10.36
CA GLU A 335 -15.23 -9.54 -11.13
C GLU A 335 -15.43 -11.03 -10.83
N LYS A 336 -15.20 -11.85 -11.85
CA LYS A 336 -15.33 -13.30 -11.74
C LYS A 336 -14.11 -13.90 -11.05
N PRO A 337 -14.27 -14.91 -10.19
CA PRO A 337 -13.14 -15.62 -9.58
C PRO A 337 -12.09 -16.09 -10.60
N SER A 338 -12.54 -16.51 -11.81
CA SER A 338 -11.64 -16.95 -12.88
C SER A 338 -10.62 -15.89 -13.31
N ALA A 339 -10.98 -14.60 -13.26
CA ALA A 339 -10.06 -13.53 -13.63
C ALA A 339 -8.88 -13.40 -12.66
N TYR A 340 -9.14 -13.56 -11.36
CA TYR A 340 -8.10 -13.60 -10.33
C TYR A 340 -7.28 -14.89 -10.41
N HIS A 341 -7.92 -16.03 -10.70
CA HIS A 341 -7.21 -17.31 -10.89
C HIS A 341 -6.24 -17.25 -12.09
N GLU A 342 -6.61 -16.57 -13.18
CA GLU A 342 -5.71 -16.35 -14.32
C GLU A 342 -4.43 -15.61 -13.88
N VAL A 343 -4.54 -14.61 -12.99
CA VAL A 343 -3.38 -13.90 -12.41
C VAL A 343 -2.58 -14.82 -11.47
N TRP A 344 -3.27 -15.58 -10.62
CA TRP A 344 -2.64 -16.51 -9.67
C TRP A 344 -1.83 -17.60 -10.38
N GLN A 345 -2.30 -18.08 -11.52
CA GLN A 345 -1.74 -19.23 -12.25
C GLN A 345 -0.63 -18.85 -13.24
N GLN A 346 -0.21 -17.57 -13.28
CA GLN A 346 0.89 -17.17 -14.16
C GLN A 346 2.17 -17.96 -13.85
N PRO A 347 2.93 -18.37 -14.89
CA PRO A 347 4.15 -19.17 -14.72
C PRO A 347 5.22 -18.49 -13.87
N SER A 348 5.31 -17.17 -13.97
CA SER A 348 6.17 -16.34 -13.12
C SER A 348 5.30 -15.65 -12.08
N PRO A 349 5.10 -16.25 -10.89
CA PRO A 349 4.18 -15.72 -9.92
C PRO A 349 4.65 -14.37 -9.39
N LYS A 350 3.69 -13.45 -9.27
CA LYS A 350 3.85 -12.17 -8.55
C LYS A 350 2.72 -12.03 -7.55
N PRO A 351 2.96 -11.46 -6.37
CA PRO A 351 1.86 -11.09 -5.48
C PRO A 351 0.88 -10.17 -6.20
N PHE A 352 -0.41 -10.28 -5.93
CA PHE A 352 -1.37 -9.32 -6.47
C PHE A 352 -2.43 -8.95 -5.45
N ILE A 353 -2.88 -7.71 -5.53
CA ILE A 353 -4.01 -7.18 -4.75
C ILE A 353 -5.14 -6.76 -5.68
N GLU A 354 -6.38 -6.75 -5.17
CA GLU A 354 -7.46 -5.98 -5.77
C GLU A 354 -7.31 -4.52 -5.33
N GLY A 355 -6.76 -3.70 -6.22
CA GLY A 355 -6.37 -2.31 -5.93
C GLY A 355 -7.47 -1.29 -6.19
N GLU A 356 -8.46 -1.62 -7.05
CA GLU A 356 -9.58 -0.74 -7.34
C GLU A 356 -10.81 -1.52 -7.84
N ALA A 357 -11.63 -1.97 -6.89
CA ALA A 357 -12.93 -2.59 -7.13
C ALA A 357 -14.06 -1.55 -7.15
N ASN A 358 -15.28 -1.99 -6.88
CA ASN A 358 -16.40 -1.10 -6.66
C ASN A 358 -16.19 -0.18 -5.46
N TYR A 359 -16.50 1.11 -5.59
CA TYR A 359 -16.47 2.06 -4.47
C TYR A 359 -17.85 2.17 -3.82
N GLU A 360 -17.89 2.09 -2.48
CA GLU A 360 -19.14 2.20 -1.74
C GLU A 360 -19.78 3.58 -1.91
N GLY A 361 -21.10 3.59 -2.06
CA GLY A 361 -21.85 4.81 -2.37
C GLY A 361 -21.89 5.19 -3.84
N PHE A 362 -21.19 4.47 -4.74
CA PHE A 362 -21.39 4.65 -6.18
C PHE A 362 -22.76 4.16 -6.60
N ALA A 363 -23.47 5.00 -7.32
CA ALA A 363 -24.81 4.71 -7.83
C ALA A 363 -24.94 5.08 -9.31
N ALA A 364 -25.61 4.24 -10.06
CA ALA A 364 -26.07 4.48 -11.44
C ALA A 364 -27.41 3.78 -11.63
N THR A 365 -28.09 4.01 -12.73
CA THR A 365 -29.50 3.63 -12.98
C THR A 365 -29.88 2.20 -12.57
N ASN A 366 -28.97 1.23 -12.62
CA ASN A 366 -29.22 -0.17 -12.25
C ASN A 366 -28.12 -0.77 -11.38
N PHE A 367 -27.34 0.06 -10.71
CA PHE A 367 -26.19 -0.39 -9.95
C PHE A 367 -25.96 0.52 -8.73
N ASN A 368 -26.04 -0.05 -7.56
CA ASN A 368 -25.78 0.63 -6.30
C ASN A 368 -24.80 -0.20 -5.47
N VAL A 369 -23.67 0.41 -5.11
CA VAL A 369 -22.63 -0.24 -4.31
C VAL A 369 -22.87 0.03 -2.83
N ASN A 370 -23.27 -1.00 -2.14
CA ASN A 370 -23.47 -1.01 -0.68
C ASN A 370 -22.45 -1.95 0.01
N ALA A 371 -22.54 -2.04 1.33
CA ALA A 371 -21.64 -2.87 2.14
C ALA A 371 -21.60 -4.35 1.68
N ALA A 372 -22.72 -4.94 1.27
CA ALA A 372 -22.75 -6.32 0.77
C ALA A 372 -21.96 -6.46 -0.55
N ALA A 373 -22.05 -5.46 -1.42
CA ALA A 373 -21.26 -5.42 -2.66
C ALA A 373 -19.76 -5.30 -2.37
N ILE A 374 -19.37 -4.49 -1.40
CA ILE A 374 -17.98 -4.35 -0.95
C ILE A 374 -17.45 -5.67 -0.38
N ARG A 375 -18.18 -6.31 0.55
CA ARG A 375 -17.77 -7.61 1.10
C ARG A 375 -17.63 -8.66 0.00
N ARG A 376 -18.61 -8.75 -0.92
CA ARG A 376 -18.54 -9.68 -2.05
C ARG A 376 -17.29 -9.46 -2.88
N SER A 377 -16.94 -8.22 -3.23
CA SER A 377 -15.71 -7.90 -3.99
C SER A 377 -14.45 -8.34 -3.23
N ALA A 378 -14.35 -7.96 -1.95
CA ALA A 378 -13.16 -8.23 -1.13
C ALA A 378 -12.95 -9.73 -0.88
N TYR A 379 -13.97 -10.44 -0.40
CA TYR A 379 -13.86 -11.88 -0.15
C TYR A 379 -13.65 -12.68 -1.44
N THR A 380 -14.27 -12.28 -2.56
CA THR A 380 -14.02 -12.94 -3.85
C THR A 380 -12.57 -12.79 -4.28
N ALA A 381 -12.00 -11.58 -4.19
CA ALA A 381 -10.61 -11.34 -4.55
C ALA A 381 -9.64 -12.17 -3.68
N LEU A 382 -9.79 -12.13 -2.35
CA LEU A 382 -8.91 -12.86 -1.45
C LEU A 382 -9.05 -14.38 -1.60
N GLN A 383 -10.26 -14.91 -1.72
CA GLN A 383 -10.49 -16.36 -1.94
C GLN A 383 -9.95 -16.83 -3.28
N SER A 384 -9.79 -15.94 -4.23
CA SER A 384 -9.28 -16.27 -5.56
C SER A 384 -7.79 -15.98 -5.77
N GLY A 385 -7.05 -15.65 -4.68
CA GLY A 385 -5.59 -15.56 -4.69
C GLY A 385 -5.00 -14.19 -4.40
N SER A 386 -5.79 -13.13 -4.39
CA SER A 386 -5.32 -11.82 -3.93
C SER A 386 -4.80 -11.89 -2.50
N PHE A 387 -3.67 -11.21 -2.19
CA PHE A 387 -3.16 -11.12 -0.84
C PHE A 387 -3.71 -9.91 -0.07
N GLY A 388 -4.52 -9.08 -0.72
CA GLY A 388 -5.10 -7.90 -0.11
C GLY A 388 -6.20 -7.27 -0.95
N PHE A 389 -6.84 -6.27 -0.37
CA PHE A 389 -7.94 -5.54 -0.97
C PHE A 389 -7.81 -4.05 -0.63
N THR A 390 -8.07 -3.19 -1.62
CA THR A 390 -8.18 -1.74 -1.40
C THR A 390 -9.64 -1.31 -1.57
N TYR A 391 -10.18 -0.76 -0.51
CA TYR A 391 -11.49 -0.15 -0.43
C TYR A 391 -11.48 1.23 -1.07
N GLY A 392 -12.65 1.70 -1.49
CA GLY A 392 -12.88 3.09 -1.88
C GLY A 392 -14.32 3.49 -1.58
N ALA A 393 -14.53 4.77 -1.34
CA ALA A 393 -15.82 5.31 -0.99
C ALA A 393 -16.14 6.64 -1.68
N GLN A 394 -17.42 6.82 -2.02
CA GLN A 394 -17.94 8.12 -2.43
C GLN A 394 -17.72 9.13 -1.28
N GLY A 395 -17.32 10.35 -1.65
CA GLY A 395 -16.98 11.39 -0.67
C GLY A 395 -15.51 11.37 -0.18
N LEU A 396 -14.73 10.29 -0.50
CA LEU A 396 -13.33 10.16 -0.08
C LEU A 396 -12.34 10.05 -1.26
N TYR A 397 -12.65 9.23 -2.27
CA TYR A 397 -11.66 8.83 -3.28
C TYR A 397 -11.12 9.98 -4.15
N ALA A 398 -11.96 10.97 -4.49
CA ALA A 398 -11.60 12.07 -5.39
C ALA A 398 -11.44 13.43 -4.67
N GLY A 399 -11.44 13.42 -3.37
CA GLY A 399 -11.42 14.60 -2.51
C GLY A 399 -12.51 14.55 -1.45
N VAL A 400 -12.46 15.47 -0.52
CA VAL A 400 -13.41 15.57 0.58
C VAL A 400 -14.25 16.84 0.44
N PHE A 401 -15.52 16.73 0.75
CA PHE A 401 -16.48 17.83 0.65
C PHE A 401 -17.26 17.93 1.95
N ASP A 402 -17.42 19.15 2.46
CA ASP A 402 -18.21 19.41 3.66
C ASP A 402 -19.72 19.38 3.39
N HIS A 403 -20.11 19.57 2.11
CA HIS A 403 -21.50 19.54 1.67
C HIS A 403 -21.69 18.50 0.57
N ALA A 404 -22.76 17.73 0.68
CA ALA A 404 -23.15 16.78 -0.36
C ALA A 404 -23.40 17.52 -1.69
N LYS A 405 -22.97 16.92 -2.79
CA LYS A 405 -23.15 17.50 -4.13
C LYS A 405 -24.25 16.74 -4.89
N PRO A 406 -25.14 17.44 -5.59
CA PRO A 406 -26.28 16.82 -6.27
C PRO A 406 -25.87 15.91 -7.44
N GLY A 407 -26.69 14.88 -7.70
CA GLY A 407 -26.43 13.72 -8.52
C GLY A 407 -26.01 13.88 -9.97
N PRO A 408 -26.64 14.70 -10.82
CA PRO A 408 -26.34 14.67 -12.25
C PRO A 408 -24.97 15.25 -12.62
N THR A 409 -24.31 15.95 -11.70
CA THR A 409 -22.97 16.53 -11.90
C THR A 409 -21.83 15.52 -11.79
N PHE A 410 -22.09 14.31 -11.28
CA PHE A 410 -21.05 13.29 -11.08
C PHE A 410 -21.43 11.98 -11.77
N ARG A 411 -20.49 11.41 -12.50
CA ARG A 411 -20.62 10.16 -13.26
C ARG A 411 -21.15 8.99 -12.41
N TRP A 412 -20.92 9.02 -11.08
CA TRP A 412 -21.18 7.92 -10.16
C TRP A 412 -22.26 8.21 -9.13
N GLY A 413 -23.18 9.12 -9.45
CA GLY A 413 -24.27 9.52 -8.56
C GLY A 413 -23.91 10.69 -7.63
N PRO A 414 -24.78 10.99 -6.64
CA PRO A 414 -24.55 12.07 -5.69
C PRO A 414 -23.25 11.88 -4.91
N VAL A 415 -22.52 12.97 -4.68
CA VAL A 415 -21.30 12.92 -3.85
C VAL A 415 -21.68 13.13 -2.40
N LEU A 416 -21.31 12.19 -1.55
CA LEU A 416 -21.44 12.27 -0.11
C LEU A 416 -20.49 13.32 0.47
N THR A 417 -20.80 13.83 1.64
CA THR A 417 -19.81 14.52 2.47
C THR A 417 -18.73 13.53 2.88
N TRP A 418 -17.53 14.03 3.20
CA TRP A 418 -16.46 13.15 3.65
C TRP A 418 -16.80 12.39 4.95
N LYS A 419 -17.60 13.00 5.83
CA LYS A 419 -18.06 12.35 7.07
C LYS A 419 -19.00 11.18 6.78
N GLU A 420 -19.95 11.37 5.86
CA GLU A 420 -20.83 10.29 5.40
C GLU A 420 -20.05 9.19 4.70
N GLY A 421 -19.11 9.56 3.81
CA GLY A 421 -18.23 8.60 3.14
C GLY A 421 -17.38 7.78 4.11
N LEU A 422 -16.83 8.42 5.14
CA LEU A 422 -16.03 7.75 6.18
C LEU A 422 -16.87 6.82 7.07
N ALA A 423 -18.15 7.14 7.26
CA ALA A 423 -19.11 6.37 8.07
C ALA A 423 -19.82 5.25 7.30
N LEU A 424 -19.56 5.06 6.00
CA LEU A 424 -20.19 3.99 5.23
C LEU A 424 -19.88 2.61 5.82
N PRO A 425 -20.90 1.73 5.93
CA PRO A 425 -20.77 0.50 6.70
C PRO A 425 -19.83 -0.53 6.09
N GLY A 426 -19.67 -0.58 4.75
CA GLY A 426 -18.77 -1.53 4.10
C GLY A 426 -17.32 -1.29 4.47
N GLY A 427 -16.89 -0.03 4.56
CA GLY A 427 -15.56 0.31 5.04
C GLY A 427 -15.30 -0.19 6.46
N ALA A 428 -16.26 -0.02 7.37
CA ALA A 428 -16.15 -0.53 8.74
C ALA A 428 -16.17 -2.07 8.80
N GLN A 429 -16.99 -2.73 7.96
CA GLN A 429 -17.12 -4.19 7.95
C GLN A 429 -15.87 -4.91 7.43
N LEU A 430 -15.01 -4.26 6.66
CA LEU A 430 -13.76 -4.86 6.20
C LEU A 430 -12.75 -5.14 7.33
N GLN A 431 -12.91 -4.55 8.52
CA GLN A 431 -12.16 -5.00 9.69
C GLN A 431 -12.36 -6.49 9.97
N HIS A 432 -13.57 -7.00 9.72
CA HIS A 432 -13.90 -8.42 9.94
C HIS A 432 -13.23 -9.32 8.89
N LEU A 433 -13.00 -8.82 7.67
CA LEU A 433 -12.18 -9.53 6.68
C LEU A 433 -10.78 -9.82 7.24
N ARG A 434 -10.12 -8.77 7.74
CA ARG A 434 -8.78 -8.91 8.33
C ARG A 434 -8.78 -9.87 9.51
N VAL A 435 -9.70 -9.70 10.46
CA VAL A 435 -9.84 -10.58 11.64
C VAL A 435 -10.04 -12.04 11.21
N CYS A 436 -10.87 -12.30 10.20
CA CYS A 436 -11.11 -13.64 9.68
C CYS A 436 -9.82 -14.28 9.15
N TYR A 437 -9.12 -13.58 8.26
CA TYR A 437 -7.91 -14.11 7.64
C TYR A 437 -6.74 -14.21 8.62
N GLU A 438 -6.52 -13.21 9.48
CA GLU A 438 -5.47 -13.26 10.52
C GLU A 438 -5.76 -14.27 11.64
N SER A 439 -6.97 -14.84 11.70
CA SER A 439 -7.27 -15.95 12.62
C SER A 439 -6.60 -17.28 12.21
N VAL A 440 -6.02 -17.33 11.03
CA VAL A 440 -5.31 -18.50 10.46
C VAL A 440 -4.01 -18.03 9.79
N ASP A 441 -3.14 -18.97 9.42
CA ASP A 441 -1.93 -18.68 8.62
C ASP A 441 -2.32 -18.34 7.18
N TRP A 442 -2.97 -17.18 6.97
CA TRP A 442 -3.59 -16.78 5.70
C TRP A 442 -2.60 -16.79 4.52
N TRP A 443 -1.33 -16.56 4.77
CA TRP A 443 -0.26 -16.53 3.77
C TRP A 443 0.12 -17.90 3.22
N LYS A 444 -0.37 -19.00 3.86
CA LYS A 444 -0.22 -20.37 3.40
C LYS A 444 -1.40 -20.85 2.56
N LEU A 445 -2.50 -20.10 2.57
CA LEU A 445 -3.71 -20.50 1.88
C LEU A 445 -3.60 -20.31 0.37
N GLU A 446 -3.97 -21.31 -0.41
CA GLU A 446 -4.03 -21.29 -1.86
C GLU A 446 -5.47 -21.44 -2.37
N PRO A 447 -5.86 -20.77 -3.47
CA PRO A 447 -7.16 -20.96 -4.10
C PRO A 447 -7.38 -22.39 -4.56
N ARG A 448 -8.58 -22.91 -4.34
CA ARG A 448 -9.01 -24.27 -4.75
C ARG A 448 -10.26 -24.19 -5.63
N PRO A 449 -10.18 -23.69 -6.88
CA PRO A 449 -11.34 -23.40 -7.74
C PRO A 449 -12.13 -24.65 -8.15
N LYS A 450 -11.55 -25.84 -8.02
CA LYS A 450 -12.17 -27.13 -8.39
C LYS A 450 -12.46 -28.01 -7.17
N ALA A 451 -12.45 -27.45 -5.96
CA ALA A 451 -12.61 -28.25 -4.73
C ALA A 451 -14.04 -28.76 -4.50
N LEU A 452 -15.03 -28.26 -5.19
CA LEU A 452 -16.45 -28.59 -4.98
C LEU A 452 -17.02 -29.47 -6.09
N GLU A 453 -17.85 -30.43 -5.70
CA GLU A 453 -18.59 -31.30 -6.60
C GLU A 453 -19.98 -31.61 -6.04
N PRO A 454 -21.07 -31.36 -6.80
CA PRO A 454 -21.11 -30.44 -7.94
C PRO A 454 -20.71 -29.01 -7.57
N SER A 455 -20.33 -28.21 -8.57
CA SER A 455 -19.90 -26.82 -8.33
C SER A 455 -21.00 -25.95 -7.73
N ALA A 456 -20.64 -25.01 -6.89
CA ALA A 456 -21.53 -24.04 -6.24
C ALA A 456 -20.84 -22.67 -6.13
N ASP A 457 -21.64 -21.62 -5.86
CA ASP A 457 -21.12 -20.27 -5.57
C ASP A 457 -20.51 -20.18 -4.15
N VAL A 458 -19.57 -21.08 -3.89
CA VAL A 458 -18.74 -21.12 -2.68
C VAL A 458 -17.29 -21.14 -3.10
N LEU A 459 -16.52 -20.15 -2.65
CA LEU A 459 -15.11 -20.02 -2.99
C LEU A 459 -14.25 -20.65 -1.91
N VAL A 460 -13.32 -21.51 -2.32
CA VAL A 460 -12.49 -22.30 -1.40
C VAL A 460 -11.03 -21.86 -1.48
N LYS A 461 -10.41 -21.63 -0.33
CA LYS A 461 -8.97 -21.39 -0.16
C LYS A 461 -8.45 -22.31 0.95
N ALA A 462 -7.28 -22.91 0.78
CA ALA A 462 -6.81 -23.93 1.72
C ALA A 462 -5.28 -23.96 1.87
N ASP A 463 -4.81 -24.27 3.09
CA ASP A 463 -3.45 -24.72 3.38
C ASP A 463 -3.45 -26.26 3.40
N GLY A 464 -3.25 -26.87 2.24
CA GLY A 464 -3.41 -28.30 2.07
C GLY A 464 -4.75 -28.81 2.61
N ALA A 465 -4.69 -29.72 3.59
CA ALA A 465 -5.85 -30.20 4.35
C ALA A 465 -5.84 -29.70 5.81
N ALA A 466 -4.96 -28.77 6.19
CA ALA A 466 -4.83 -28.30 7.56
C ALA A 466 -5.91 -27.25 7.90
N THR A 467 -6.07 -26.27 7.04
CA THR A 467 -7.03 -25.17 7.20
C THR A 467 -7.72 -24.88 5.88
N LEU A 468 -9.05 -24.77 5.89
CA LEU A 468 -9.83 -24.40 4.73
C LEU A 468 -10.75 -23.22 5.09
N LEU A 469 -10.79 -22.22 4.23
CA LEU A 469 -11.73 -21.11 4.27
C LEU A 469 -12.69 -21.23 3.09
N LEU A 470 -13.99 -21.25 3.36
CA LEU A 470 -15.05 -21.36 2.37
C LEU A 470 -15.94 -20.13 2.45
N TYR A 471 -15.90 -19.28 1.44
CA TYR A 471 -16.77 -18.12 1.35
C TYR A 471 -18.05 -18.45 0.59
N TYR A 472 -19.17 -18.45 1.29
CA TYR A 472 -20.51 -18.64 0.76
C TYR A 472 -21.04 -17.27 0.31
N VAL A 473 -21.21 -17.12 -0.99
CA VAL A 473 -21.75 -15.88 -1.56
C VAL A 473 -23.21 -15.72 -1.12
N SER A 474 -23.66 -14.49 -0.87
CA SER A 474 -25.05 -14.21 -0.51
C SER A 474 -26.04 -14.86 -1.48
N LYS A 475 -27.11 -15.46 -0.93
CA LYS A 475 -28.15 -16.20 -1.66
C LYS A 475 -27.63 -17.45 -2.39
N VAL A 476 -26.49 -18.00 -1.96
CA VAL A 476 -25.98 -19.25 -2.51
C VAL A 476 -27.02 -20.36 -2.39
N LYS A 477 -27.16 -21.14 -3.45
CA LYS A 477 -27.94 -22.39 -3.45
C LYS A 477 -26.95 -23.53 -3.61
N LEU A 478 -26.84 -24.39 -2.58
CA LEU A 478 -26.03 -25.58 -2.68
C LEU A 478 -26.81 -26.65 -3.50
N PRO A 479 -26.25 -27.18 -4.58
CA PRO A 479 -26.81 -28.33 -5.26
C PRO A 479 -26.92 -29.54 -4.32
N PRO A 480 -27.89 -30.44 -4.53
CA PRO A 480 -27.99 -31.67 -3.77
C PRO A 480 -26.66 -32.47 -3.81
N GLY A 481 -26.17 -32.89 -2.65
CA GLY A 481 -24.93 -33.65 -2.52
C GLY A 481 -23.65 -32.85 -2.71
N CYS A 482 -23.70 -31.52 -2.73
CA CYS A 482 -22.51 -30.67 -2.84
C CYS A 482 -21.53 -30.93 -1.69
N HIS A 483 -20.28 -31.20 -2.03
CA HIS A 483 -19.24 -31.57 -1.07
C HIS A 483 -17.86 -31.04 -1.52
N LEU A 484 -16.97 -30.87 -0.55
CA LEU A 484 -15.53 -30.78 -0.81
C LEU A 484 -15.00 -32.17 -1.16
N LYS A 485 -14.17 -32.24 -2.17
CA LYS A 485 -13.49 -33.47 -2.61
C LYS A 485 -11.97 -33.41 -2.37
N ASP A 486 -11.32 -34.53 -2.62
CA ASP A 486 -9.87 -34.68 -2.56
C ASP A 486 -9.30 -34.37 -1.15
N LEU A 487 -10.05 -34.71 -0.10
CA LEU A 487 -9.63 -34.62 1.29
C LEU A 487 -9.27 -36.00 1.85
N PRO A 488 -8.30 -36.12 2.79
CA PRO A 488 -7.96 -37.39 3.42
C PRO A 488 -9.18 -37.99 4.13
N ASP A 489 -9.46 -39.29 3.86
CA ASP A 489 -10.56 -39.99 4.51
C ASP A 489 -10.36 -40.11 6.03
N GLY A 490 -11.45 -40.04 6.79
CA GLY A 490 -11.43 -40.03 8.25
C GLY A 490 -10.93 -38.73 8.88
N GLN A 491 -10.51 -37.75 8.07
CA GLN A 491 -10.04 -36.45 8.61
C GLN A 491 -11.19 -35.70 9.27
N ALA A 492 -10.98 -35.28 10.53
CA ALA A 492 -11.93 -34.46 11.29
C ALA A 492 -11.52 -32.98 11.30
N TYR A 493 -12.51 -32.12 11.23
CA TYR A 493 -12.34 -30.66 11.30
C TYR A 493 -13.21 -30.05 12.40
N ALA A 494 -12.64 -29.13 13.17
CA ALA A 494 -13.42 -28.14 13.88
C ALA A 494 -13.96 -27.13 12.85
N ALA A 495 -15.28 -26.93 12.84
CA ALA A 495 -15.97 -26.07 11.90
C ALA A 495 -16.57 -24.85 12.62
N THR A 496 -16.32 -23.67 12.10
CA THR A 496 -16.81 -22.41 12.67
C THR A 496 -17.38 -21.53 11.57
N TRP A 497 -18.63 -21.13 11.68
CA TRP A 497 -19.20 -20.04 10.91
C TRP A 497 -18.68 -18.71 11.42
N PHE A 498 -18.29 -17.85 10.49
CA PHE A 498 -17.89 -16.48 10.74
C PHE A 498 -18.80 -15.55 9.93
N ASP A 499 -19.39 -14.58 10.59
CA ASP A 499 -20.25 -13.58 9.96
C ASP A 499 -19.41 -12.38 9.46
N PRO A 500 -19.26 -12.20 8.13
CA PRO A 500 -18.50 -11.07 7.58
C PRO A 500 -19.06 -9.68 7.90
N ARG A 501 -20.32 -9.61 8.34
CA ARG A 501 -21.03 -8.35 8.65
C ARG A 501 -20.70 -7.83 10.04
N THR A 502 -20.47 -8.75 10.98
CA THR A 502 -20.39 -8.45 12.43
C THR A 502 -19.10 -8.95 13.08
N GLY A 503 -18.36 -9.86 12.40
CA GLY A 503 -17.22 -10.56 12.99
C GLY A 503 -17.63 -11.67 13.99
N GLY A 504 -18.92 -11.92 14.16
CA GLY A 504 -19.44 -12.96 15.05
C GLY A 504 -19.08 -14.35 14.57
N THR A 505 -18.87 -15.27 15.52
CA THR A 505 -18.54 -16.68 15.24
C THR A 505 -19.51 -17.63 15.90
N THR A 506 -19.85 -18.71 15.18
CA THR A 506 -20.68 -19.83 15.71
C THR A 506 -20.02 -21.15 15.37
N LYS A 507 -19.68 -21.95 16.37
CA LYS A 507 -19.13 -23.30 16.17
C LYS A 507 -20.23 -24.26 15.76
N LEU A 508 -19.92 -25.18 14.82
CA LEU A 508 -20.76 -26.34 14.58
C LEU A 508 -20.43 -27.38 15.68
N PRO A 509 -21.41 -27.83 16.46
CA PRO A 509 -21.17 -28.69 17.64
C PRO A 509 -20.41 -29.98 17.30
N ASP A 510 -20.80 -30.66 16.22
CA ASP A 510 -20.26 -31.95 15.83
C ASP A 510 -19.02 -31.82 14.90
N GLY A 511 -18.62 -30.58 14.56
CA GLY A 511 -17.58 -30.37 13.55
C GLY A 511 -17.96 -30.96 12.19
N CYS A 512 -16.94 -31.37 11.43
CA CYS A 512 -17.11 -32.01 10.12
C CYS A 512 -16.11 -33.16 10.00
N VAL A 513 -16.55 -34.32 9.48
CA VAL A 513 -15.70 -35.48 9.24
C VAL A 513 -15.77 -35.90 7.78
N VAL A 514 -14.61 -36.11 7.17
CA VAL A 514 -14.48 -36.58 5.79
C VAL A 514 -14.86 -38.06 5.75
N LYS A 515 -15.72 -38.43 4.80
CA LYS A 515 -16.08 -39.81 4.51
C LYS A 515 -15.89 -40.08 3.03
N THR A 516 -15.16 -41.15 2.70
CA THR A 516 -14.88 -41.51 1.30
C THR A 516 -14.32 -40.34 0.48
N GLU A 517 -13.32 -39.62 1.07
CA GLU A 517 -12.66 -38.45 0.50
C GLU A 517 -13.58 -37.24 0.23
N LYS A 518 -14.80 -37.26 0.79
CA LYS A 518 -15.84 -36.26 0.60
C LYS A 518 -16.24 -35.62 1.93
N LEU A 519 -16.37 -34.29 1.93
CA LEU A 519 -16.93 -33.56 3.06
C LEU A 519 -18.18 -32.81 2.59
N PRO A 520 -19.39 -33.27 2.97
CA PRO A 520 -20.62 -32.56 2.65
C PRO A 520 -20.59 -31.13 3.19
N LEU A 521 -21.02 -30.15 2.39
CA LEU A 521 -21.08 -28.77 2.82
C LEU A 521 -22.31 -28.51 3.70
N PRO A 522 -22.12 -27.94 4.91
CA PRO A 522 -23.24 -27.48 5.71
C PRO A 522 -23.91 -26.27 5.05
N ALA A 523 -25.23 -26.16 5.20
CA ALA A 523 -25.97 -24.98 4.77
C ALA A 523 -25.54 -23.77 5.61
N PRO A 524 -25.44 -22.57 4.99
CA PRO A 524 -25.12 -21.35 5.74
C PRO A 524 -26.29 -21.01 6.70
N PRO A 525 -26.02 -20.27 7.79
CA PRO A 525 -27.03 -19.93 8.80
C PRO A 525 -28.24 -19.14 8.27
N ASP A 526 -28.00 -18.31 7.25
CA ASP A 526 -29.04 -17.53 6.55
C ASP A 526 -28.67 -17.30 5.07
N THR A 527 -29.46 -16.49 4.37
CA THR A 527 -29.24 -16.18 2.94
C THR A 527 -28.19 -15.10 2.68
N GLN A 528 -27.53 -14.59 3.70
CA GLN A 528 -26.45 -13.62 3.57
C GLN A 528 -25.13 -14.31 3.23
N ASP A 529 -24.09 -13.51 3.07
CA ASP A 529 -22.73 -14.02 2.90
C ASP A 529 -22.15 -14.53 4.24
N TRP A 530 -21.45 -15.67 4.17
CA TRP A 530 -20.84 -16.33 5.33
C TRP A 530 -19.45 -16.90 4.99
N MET A 531 -18.58 -16.95 5.99
CA MET A 531 -17.33 -17.70 5.90
C MET A 531 -17.40 -18.94 6.80
N LEU A 532 -17.14 -20.12 6.23
CA LEU A 532 -16.91 -21.34 7.01
C LEU A 532 -15.42 -21.56 7.16
N ILE A 533 -14.95 -21.66 8.39
CA ILE A 533 -13.56 -21.94 8.74
C ILE A 533 -13.45 -23.37 9.24
N LEU A 534 -12.69 -24.18 8.52
CA LEU A 534 -12.38 -25.57 8.90
C LEU A 534 -10.93 -25.64 9.37
N ARG A 535 -10.73 -26.16 10.58
CA ARG A 535 -9.39 -26.44 11.13
C ARG A 535 -9.27 -27.92 11.44
N LYS A 536 -8.25 -28.55 10.87
CA LYS A 536 -7.94 -29.96 11.13
C LYS A 536 -7.81 -30.20 12.62
N LEU A 537 -8.54 -31.19 13.13
CA LEU A 537 -8.32 -31.70 14.46
C LEU A 537 -7.09 -32.61 14.45
N GLY A 538 -6.18 -32.44 15.40
CA GLY A 538 -5.05 -33.36 15.57
C GLY A 538 -5.55 -34.80 15.77
N SER A 539 -4.89 -35.78 15.18
CA SER A 539 -5.05 -37.17 15.62
C SER A 539 -4.70 -37.22 17.11
N LYS A 540 -5.67 -37.65 17.94
CA LYS A 540 -5.43 -37.91 19.34
C LYS A 540 -4.32 -38.95 19.52
#